data_78ae9f20dc76bed676d04e35ffb132aa
#
_entry.id   78ae9f20dc76bed676d04e35ffb132aa
#
_cell.length_a   1.000
_cell.length_b   1.000
_cell.length_c   1.000
_cell.angle_alpha   90.00
_cell.angle_beta   90.00
_cell.angle_gamma   90.00
#
_symmetry.space_group_name_H-M   'P 1'
#
loop_
_entity.id
_entity.type
_entity.pdbx_description
1 polymer ?
#
loop_
_entity_poly.entity_id
_entity_poly.type
_entity_poly.pdbx_seq_one_letter_code
_entity_poly.pdbx_strand_id
1 'polypeptide(L)'
;MAGVAEQKHNRNHSVHSRQPDFARQTAAQVLYAVYENQAYANLSIRQQLDDPRLSSLDRRFATALIYETLSRTYTIDWVIGQISDRPIDRLDPWVRVILRMGVWQLIWSRSIPQSAAIDQAVRLTYLFSGRSATVFVNAVLRKLTRQPVTIPPSDGPLQTGIKPELYGCLRKWYGEKEALALGAAFLRADTAVTVRINPLKTDQETLLRALSEQGIEAVPGRYCPEALSIQLNGQPIAQLSAYQDGWISVQNEAAMLVAYAARPQPDSLIIDLCAAPGGKICHLAEKLDNRAQFLAFDIHAGRLKLIADQAARLGLADSIQCFQANAVPLADQASDDCLINWTGQADLVLADVPCSGLGLLGRKPEIRLTMTYQRMREFEPLQAAILDRAAGLVKPGGVIIYSTCTINPAENIDQIKAFLNRWQGRFQLESLLDDLPPSLLEKTNLFEEARTGSIQLLPHRHATDGFFIARLRKERTTA
;
A
#
# COMPACT_ATOMS: atom_id res chain seq x y z
N MET A 1 57.87 19.81 -54.69
CA MET A 1 57.98 18.96 -53.52
C MET A 1 56.97 19.45 -52.47
N ALA A 2 55.85 18.84 -52.45
CA ALA A 2 54.73 19.25 -51.57
C ALA A 2 54.63 18.25 -50.41
N GLY A 3 54.71 18.76 -49.18
CA GLY A 3 54.54 17.96 -47.96
C GLY A 3 53.07 17.83 -47.62
N VAL A 4 52.60 16.59 -47.56
CA VAL A 4 51.27 16.22 -47.10
C VAL A 4 51.26 16.23 -45.57
N ALA A 5 50.48 17.15 -44.95
CA ALA A 5 50.24 17.20 -43.53
C ALA A 5 49.10 16.24 -43.18
N GLU A 6 49.41 15.15 -42.47
CA GLU A 6 48.43 14.23 -41.85
C GLU A 6 47.66 14.95 -40.71
N GLN A 7 46.38 15.18 -40.93
CA GLN A 7 45.45 15.57 -39.85
C GLN A 7 45.14 14.38 -38.97
N LYS A 8 45.77 14.32 -37.78
CA LYS A 8 45.34 13.43 -36.68
C LYS A 8 43.98 13.86 -36.17
N HIS A 9 42.92 13.10 -36.49
CA HIS A 9 41.60 13.23 -35.90
C HIS A 9 41.70 12.94 -34.40
N ASN A 10 41.68 13.98 -33.62
CA ASN A 10 41.60 13.93 -32.17
C ASN A 10 40.16 13.51 -31.81
N ARG A 11 39.97 12.24 -31.49
CA ARG A 11 38.69 11.72 -30.93
C ARG A 11 38.58 12.23 -29.49
N ASN A 12 38.06 13.41 -29.32
CA ASN A 12 37.54 13.88 -28.05
C ASN A 12 36.26 13.09 -27.72
N HIS A 13 36.44 11.93 -27.10
CA HIS A 13 35.32 11.26 -26.42
C HIS A 13 34.94 12.10 -25.21
N SER A 14 33.83 12.81 -25.34
CA SER A 14 33.27 13.72 -24.35
C SER A 14 33.14 13.04 -22.99
N VAL A 15 33.58 13.72 -21.96
CA VAL A 15 33.53 13.32 -20.54
C VAL A 15 32.08 13.13 -20.05
N HIS A 16 31.09 13.61 -20.79
CA HIS A 16 29.64 13.45 -20.52
C HIS A 16 29.11 12.02 -20.61
N SER A 17 29.88 11.03 -21.09
CA SER A 17 29.41 9.66 -21.31
C SER A 17 29.54 8.73 -20.12
N ARG A 18 30.01 9.18 -18.93
CA ARG A 18 30.33 8.29 -17.80
C ARG A 18 29.34 8.28 -16.65
N GLN A 19 28.38 9.22 -16.58
CA GLN A 19 27.39 9.22 -15.52
C GLN A 19 26.23 8.28 -15.85
N PRO A 20 25.67 7.55 -14.85
CA PRO A 20 24.42 6.81 -15.03
C PRO A 20 23.28 7.78 -15.29
N ASP A 21 22.17 7.31 -15.91
CA ASP A 21 21.00 8.14 -16.01
C ASP A 21 20.39 8.41 -14.63
N PHE A 22 19.83 9.59 -14.46
CA PHE A 22 19.40 10.08 -13.17
C PHE A 22 18.19 9.29 -12.60
N ALA A 23 17.32 8.78 -13.47
CA ALA A 23 16.18 7.96 -13.04
C ALA A 23 16.65 6.63 -12.40
N ARG A 24 17.64 5.95 -12.99
CA ARG A 24 18.22 4.74 -12.43
C ARG A 24 19.04 5.02 -11.16
N GLN A 25 19.74 6.15 -11.11
CA GLN A 25 20.44 6.56 -9.89
C GLN A 25 19.45 6.77 -8.73
N THR A 26 18.38 7.50 -8.97
CA THR A 26 17.30 7.72 -8.00
C THR A 26 16.68 6.39 -7.54
N ALA A 27 16.36 5.50 -8.50
CA ALA A 27 15.82 4.18 -8.17
C ALA A 27 16.77 3.35 -7.30
N ALA A 28 18.08 3.38 -7.60
CA ALA A 28 19.09 2.68 -6.79
C ALA A 28 19.15 3.23 -5.35
N GLN A 29 19.08 4.53 -5.16
CA GLN A 29 19.09 5.17 -3.83
C GLN A 29 17.85 4.82 -3.01
N VAL A 30 16.66 4.83 -3.63
CA VAL A 30 15.42 4.40 -2.97
C VAL A 30 15.51 2.92 -2.58
N LEU A 31 15.92 2.05 -3.51
CA LEU A 31 16.05 0.61 -3.23
C LEU A 31 17.07 0.33 -2.13
N TYR A 32 18.18 1.05 -2.11
CA TYR A 32 19.17 0.95 -1.04
C TYR A 32 18.54 1.32 0.32
N ALA A 33 17.83 2.44 0.40
CA ALA A 33 17.16 2.85 1.62
C ALA A 33 16.13 1.82 2.11
N VAL A 34 15.38 1.19 1.21
CA VAL A 34 14.41 0.15 1.55
C VAL A 34 15.09 -1.13 2.03
N TYR A 35 16.13 -1.60 1.33
CA TYR A 35 16.78 -2.88 1.66
C TYR A 35 17.68 -2.81 2.89
N GLU A 36 18.43 -1.73 3.05
CA GLU A 36 19.47 -1.63 4.08
C GLU A 36 19.01 -0.83 5.32
N ASN A 37 18.17 0.20 5.11
CA ASN A 37 17.71 1.09 6.19
C ASN A 37 16.27 0.79 6.63
N GLN A 38 15.63 -0.25 6.09
CA GLN A 38 14.23 -0.60 6.36
C GLN A 38 13.24 0.56 6.15
N ALA A 39 13.56 1.48 5.27
CA ALA A 39 12.70 2.61 4.95
C ALA A 39 11.41 2.13 4.25
N TYR A 40 10.30 2.82 4.50
CA TYR A 40 9.08 2.57 3.74
C TYR A 40 9.24 3.06 2.30
N ALA A 41 9.00 2.17 1.34
CA ALA A 41 9.19 2.46 -0.09
C ALA A 41 8.44 3.72 -0.53
N ASN A 42 7.16 3.86 -0.15
CA ASN A 42 6.31 4.99 -0.52
C ASN A 42 6.83 6.35 0.01
N LEU A 43 7.41 6.40 1.20
CA LEU A 43 7.97 7.64 1.78
C LEU A 43 9.29 8.01 1.09
N SER A 44 10.19 7.03 0.91
CA SER A 44 11.47 7.24 0.22
C SER A 44 11.27 7.60 -1.25
N ILE A 45 10.29 6.97 -1.92
CA ILE A 45 9.90 7.29 -3.29
C ILE A 45 9.45 8.76 -3.38
N ARG A 46 8.52 9.19 -2.50
CA ARG A 46 7.97 10.54 -2.52
C ARG A 46 9.06 11.61 -2.40
N GLN A 47 9.99 11.43 -1.47
CA GLN A 47 11.08 12.38 -1.26
C GLN A 47 12.04 12.49 -2.46
N GLN A 48 12.35 11.36 -3.10
CA GLN A 48 13.39 11.34 -4.15
C GLN A 48 12.84 11.53 -5.56
N LEU A 49 11.57 11.16 -5.83
CA LEU A 49 10.95 11.37 -7.13
C LEU A 49 10.36 12.78 -7.32
N ASP A 50 10.25 13.58 -6.27
CA ASP A 50 9.85 15.00 -6.37
C ASP A 50 11.00 15.90 -6.89
N ASP A 51 12.18 15.33 -7.15
CA ASP A 51 13.32 16.08 -7.71
C ASP A 51 12.96 16.68 -9.08
N PRO A 52 13.13 18.00 -9.26
CA PRO A 52 12.77 18.70 -10.51
C PRO A 52 13.60 18.28 -11.72
N ARG A 53 14.75 17.62 -11.52
CA ARG A 53 15.58 17.08 -12.60
C ARG A 53 14.97 15.86 -13.29
N LEU A 54 13.98 15.20 -12.66
CA LEU A 54 13.28 14.08 -13.26
C LEU A 54 12.12 14.58 -14.13
N SER A 55 12.10 14.18 -15.38
CA SER A 55 10.92 14.32 -16.23
C SER A 55 9.79 13.38 -15.77
N SER A 56 8.57 13.59 -16.24
CA SER A 56 7.45 12.69 -15.95
C SER A 56 7.73 11.25 -16.42
N LEU A 57 8.42 11.08 -17.55
CA LEU A 57 8.84 9.78 -18.07
C LEU A 57 9.88 9.11 -17.15
N ASP A 58 10.85 9.89 -16.66
CA ASP A 58 11.87 9.40 -15.74
C ASP A 58 11.25 8.96 -14.40
N ARG A 59 10.29 9.73 -13.88
CA ARG A 59 9.54 9.36 -12.67
C ARG A 59 8.78 8.06 -12.85
N ARG A 60 8.07 7.92 -13.96
CA ARG A 60 7.34 6.66 -14.27
C ARG A 60 8.31 5.48 -14.35
N PHE A 61 9.40 5.65 -15.06
CA PHE A 61 10.41 4.60 -15.20
C PHE A 61 11.06 4.25 -13.86
N ALA A 62 11.50 5.23 -13.07
CA ALA A 62 12.10 5.00 -11.76
C ALA A 62 11.10 4.31 -10.81
N THR A 63 9.83 4.75 -10.81
CA THR A 63 8.76 4.13 -10.02
C THR A 63 8.58 2.66 -10.39
N ALA A 64 8.44 2.37 -11.68
CA ALA A 64 8.30 0.99 -12.17
C ALA A 64 9.52 0.13 -11.78
N LEU A 65 10.73 0.65 -11.97
CA LEU A 65 11.97 -0.04 -11.63
C LEU A 65 12.06 -0.36 -10.14
N ILE A 66 11.64 0.56 -9.26
CA ILE A 66 11.61 0.37 -7.81
C ILE A 66 10.59 -0.71 -7.43
N TYR A 67 9.32 -0.50 -7.76
CA TYR A 67 8.23 -1.40 -7.33
C TYR A 67 8.38 -2.81 -7.89
N GLU A 68 8.73 -2.93 -9.14
CA GLU A 68 8.90 -4.20 -9.82
C GLU A 68 10.13 -4.98 -9.29
N THR A 69 11.24 -4.29 -8.98
CA THR A 69 12.41 -4.91 -8.36
C THR A 69 12.07 -5.41 -6.95
N LEU A 70 11.38 -4.60 -6.14
CA LEU A 70 10.95 -4.98 -4.80
C LEU A 70 9.97 -6.16 -4.83
N SER A 71 9.00 -6.12 -5.73
CA SER A 71 7.97 -7.17 -5.85
C SER A 71 8.55 -8.54 -6.22
N ARG A 72 9.67 -8.56 -6.94
CA ARG A 72 10.33 -9.79 -7.42
C ARG A 72 11.64 -10.09 -6.72
N THR A 73 11.94 -9.43 -5.62
CA THR A 73 13.24 -9.57 -4.93
C THR A 73 13.62 -11.03 -4.69
N TYR A 74 12.69 -11.85 -4.18
CA TYR A 74 12.95 -13.27 -3.92
C TYR A 74 13.36 -14.03 -5.20
N THR A 75 12.62 -13.84 -6.29
CA THR A 75 12.92 -14.47 -7.58
C THR A 75 14.21 -13.96 -8.19
N ILE A 76 14.44 -12.64 -8.10
CA ILE A 76 15.67 -12.00 -8.60
C ILE A 76 16.89 -12.54 -7.85
N ASP A 77 16.82 -12.66 -6.52
CA ASP A 77 17.90 -13.19 -5.70
C ASP A 77 18.21 -14.65 -6.03
N TRP A 78 17.17 -15.45 -6.29
CA TRP A 78 17.34 -16.81 -6.77
C TRP A 78 18.03 -16.85 -8.15
N VAL A 79 17.62 -16.00 -9.11
CA VAL A 79 18.27 -15.89 -10.42
C VAL A 79 19.74 -15.50 -10.28
N ILE A 80 20.06 -14.52 -9.43
CA ILE A 80 21.45 -14.11 -9.17
C ILE A 80 22.25 -15.30 -8.64
N GLY A 81 21.66 -16.09 -7.74
CA GLY A 81 22.29 -17.30 -7.19
C GLY A 81 22.62 -18.38 -8.25
N GLN A 82 21.90 -18.42 -9.40
CA GLN A 82 22.20 -19.37 -10.49
C GLN A 82 23.37 -18.90 -11.36
N ILE A 83 23.71 -17.64 -11.37
CA ILE A 83 24.69 -17.04 -12.28
C ILE A 83 25.92 -16.46 -11.59
N SER A 84 25.83 -16.17 -10.30
CA SER A 84 26.92 -15.61 -9.49
C SER A 84 27.67 -16.73 -8.75
N ASP A 85 28.98 -16.65 -8.74
CA ASP A 85 29.82 -17.56 -7.95
C ASP A 85 29.93 -17.11 -6.47
N ARG A 86 29.32 -15.97 -6.12
CA ARG A 86 29.31 -15.42 -4.76
C ARG A 86 27.88 -15.39 -4.23
N PRO A 87 27.63 -15.83 -2.99
CA PRO A 87 26.34 -15.71 -2.34
C PRO A 87 25.90 -14.25 -2.25
N ILE A 88 24.62 -13.97 -2.50
CA ILE A 88 24.10 -12.61 -2.58
C ILE A 88 24.19 -11.83 -1.27
N ASP A 89 24.08 -12.51 -0.14
CA ASP A 89 24.20 -11.96 1.21
C ASP A 89 25.63 -11.47 1.55
N ARG A 90 26.62 -12.00 0.83
CA ARG A 90 28.05 -11.59 0.96
C ARG A 90 28.46 -10.50 -0.02
N LEU A 91 27.57 -10.05 -0.88
CA LEU A 91 27.85 -8.95 -1.80
C LEU A 91 27.76 -7.61 -1.08
N ASP A 92 28.58 -6.65 -1.53
CA ASP A 92 28.42 -5.24 -1.15
C ASP A 92 26.97 -4.79 -1.34
N PRO A 93 26.38 -4.04 -0.40
CA PRO A 93 24.97 -3.64 -0.46
C PRO A 93 24.59 -2.91 -1.77
N TRP A 94 25.43 -2.01 -2.27
CA TRP A 94 25.17 -1.31 -3.54
C TRP A 94 25.26 -2.27 -4.74
N VAL A 95 26.24 -3.18 -4.74
CA VAL A 95 26.36 -4.22 -5.77
C VAL A 95 25.11 -5.09 -5.81
N ARG A 96 24.60 -5.46 -4.65
CA ARG A 96 23.37 -6.25 -4.51
C ARG A 96 22.16 -5.53 -5.08
N VAL A 97 21.98 -4.25 -4.74
CA VAL A 97 20.89 -3.40 -5.29
C VAL A 97 20.99 -3.28 -6.81
N ILE A 98 22.18 -2.98 -7.32
CA ILE A 98 22.41 -2.77 -8.76
C ILE A 98 22.20 -4.06 -9.55
N LEU A 99 22.64 -5.20 -9.02
CA LEU A 99 22.40 -6.51 -9.64
C LEU A 99 20.90 -6.82 -9.69
N ARG A 100 20.14 -6.55 -8.61
CA ARG A 100 18.70 -6.75 -8.59
C ARG A 100 18.01 -5.92 -9.67
N MET A 101 18.35 -4.63 -9.78
CA MET A 101 17.83 -3.75 -10.84
C MET A 101 18.23 -4.22 -12.24
N GLY A 102 19.46 -4.68 -12.42
CA GLY A 102 19.97 -5.19 -13.69
C GLY A 102 19.24 -6.46 -14.13
N VAL A 103 19.08 -7.42 -13.23
CA VAL A 103 18.36 -8.68 -13.51
C VAL A 103 16.89 -8.40 -13.85
N TRP A 104 16.21 -7.51 -13.11
CA TRP A 104 14.85 -7.14 -13.45
C TRP A 104 14.75 -6.56 -14.87
N GLN A 105 15.64 -5.63 -15.23
CA GLN A 105 15.65 -5.02 -16.57
C GLN A 105 15.92 -6.05 -17.68
N LEU A 106 16.76 -7.05 -17.42
CA LEU A 106 17.12 -8.06 -18.44
C LEU A 106 16.04 -9.11 -18.63
N ILE A 107 15.26 -9.45 -17.62
CA ILE A 107 14.26 -10.54 -17.69
C ILE A 107 12.86 -10.03 -17.97
N TRP A 108 12.42 -8.97 -17.28
CA TRP A 108 11.02 -8.53 -17.32
C TRP A 108 10.76 -7.25 -18.10
N SER A 109 11.77 -6.42 -18.35
CA SER A 109 11.57 -5.22 -19.15
C SER A 109 11.69 -5.52 -20.64
N ARG A 110 10.59 -5.25 -21.38
CA ARG A 110 10.56 -5.42 -22.83
C ARG A 110 11.06 -4.21 -23.61
N SER A 111 11.10 -3.04 -22.97
CA SER A 111 11.44 -1.75 -23.60
C SER A 111 12.90 -1.35 -23.47
N ILE A 112 13.68 -2.03 -22.63
CA ILE A 112 15.08 -1.68 -22.35
C ILE A 112 16.00 -2.63 -23.13
N PRO A 113 16.88 -2.11 -24.01
CA PRO A 113 17.90 -2.93 -24.64
C PRO A 113 18.85 -3.54 -23.60
N GLN A 114 19.19 -4.82 -23.72
CA GLN A 114 20.06 -5.53 -22.78
C GLN A 114 21.42 -4.84 -22.60
N SER A 115 21.99 -4.32 -23.70
CA SER A 115 23.26 -3.58 -23.65
C SER A 115 23.15 -2.31 -22.80
N ALA A 116 22.04 -1.59 -22.90
CA ALA A 116 21.79 -0.39 -22.12
C ALA A 116 21.62 -0.72 -20.62
N ALA A 117 20.88 -1.78 -20.29
CA ALA A 117 20.72 -2.23 -18.91
C ALA A 117 22.07 -2.56 -18.25
N ILE A 118 22.93 -3.30 -18.96
CA ILE A 118 24.26 -3.67 -18.46
C ILE A 118 25.17 -2.44 -18.34
N ASP A 119 25.22 -1.57 -19.35
CA ASP A 119 26.03 -0.35 -19.33
C ASP A 119 25.68 0.55 -18.14
N GLN A 120 24.38 0.78 -17.92
CA GLN A 120 23.90 1.58 -16.80
C GLN A 120 24.18 0.93 -15.43
N ALA A 121 24.05 -0.38 -15.32
CA ALA A 121 24.44 -1.11 -14.09
C ALA A 121 25.93 -0.95 -13.78
N VAL A 122 26.80 -1.03 -14.79
CA VAL A 122 28.25 -0.81 -14.62
C VAL A 122 28.54 0.62 -14.19
N ARG A 123 27.89 1.63 -14.77
CA ARG A 123 28.04 3.05 -14.38
C ARG A 123 27.60 3.29 -12.94
N LEU A 124 26.44 2.74 -12.53
CA LEU A 124 25.95 2.81 -11.15
C LEU A 124 26.93 2.16 -10.19
N THR A 125 27.48 0.98 -10.55
CA THR A 125 28.49 0.30 -9.74
C THR A 125 29.74 1.14 -9.56
N TYR A 126 30.20 1.77 -10.64
CA TYR A 126 31.35 2.69 -10.55
C TYR A 126 31.11 3.85 -9.59
N LEU A 127 29.89 4.42 -9.65
CA LEU A 127 29.49 5.56 -8.82
C LEU A 127 29.40 5.18 -7.32
N PHE A 128 28.80 4.04 -6.98
CA PHE A 128 28.46 3.70 -5.59
C PHE A 128 29.41 2.70 -4.91
N SER A 129 30.11 1.84 -5.68
CA SER A 129 31.01 0.79 -5.14
C SER A 129 32.41 0.82 -5.73
N GLY A 130 32.69 1.75 -6.66
CA GLY A 130 34.01 1.92 -7.26
C GLY A 130 34.34 0.93 -8.38
N ARG A 131 35.56 1.12 -8.95
CA ARG A 131 35.98 0.46 -10.18
C ARG A 131 36.12 -1.08 -10.05
N SER A 132 36.57 -1.58 -8.92
CA SER A 132 36.81 -3.01 -8.72
C SER A 132 35.54 -3.87 -8.83
N ALA A 133 34.38 -3.35 -8.38
CA ALA A 133 33.11 -4.05 -8.43
C ALA A 133 32.48 -4.07 -9.84
N THR A 134 32.87 -3.15 -10.72
CA THR A 134 32.27 -3.04 -12.07
C THR A 134 32.53 -4.29 -12.93
N VAL A 135 33.70 -4.89 -12.81
CA VAL A 135 34.07 -6.11 -13.56
C VAL A 135 33.15 -7.25 -13.17
N PHE A 136 32.91 -7.42 -11.87
CA PHE A 136 32.03 -8.47 -11.34
C PHE A 136 30.58 -8.26 -11.81
N VAL A 137 30.01 -7.06 -11.64
CA VAL A 137 28.62 -6.78 -12.06
C VAL A 137 28.44 -7.00 -13.57
N ASN A 138 29.39 -6.52 -14.38
CA ASN A 138 29.36 -6.75 -15.83
C ASN A 138 29.42 -8.23 -16.18
N ALA A 139 30.30 -9.01 -15.53
CA ALA A 139 30.42 -10.44 -15.78
C ALA A 139 29.13 -11.20 -15.45
N VAL A 140 28.54 -10.94 -14.27
CA VAL A 140 27.27 -11.56 -13.82
C VAL A 140 26.13 -11.25 -14.79
N LEU A 141 25.89 -9.97 -15.14
CA LEU A 141 24.80 -9.60 -16.03
C LEU A 141 25.00 -10.10 -17.47
N ARG A 142 26.24 -10.11 -17.98
CA ARG A 142 26.56 -10.72 -19.29
C ARG A 142 26.40 -12.24 -19.29
N LYS A 143 26.67 -12.92 -18.16
CA LYS A 143 26.42 -14.36 -18.05
C LYS A 143 24.92 -14.65 -18.18
N LEU A 144 24.05 -13.83 -17.54
CA LEU A 144 22.59 -13.95 -17.67
C LEU A 144 22.10 -13.82 -19.12
N THR A 145 22.67 -12.90 -19.91
CA THR A 145 22.27 -12.72 -21.31
C THR A 145 22.73 -13.86 -22.22
N ARG A 146 23.84 -14.52 -21.89
CA ARG A 146 24.35 -15.67 -22.66
C ARG A 146 23.73 -17.00 -22.23
N GLN A 147 23.38 -17.11 -20.97
CA GLN A 147 22.80 -18.31 -20.36
C GLN A 147 21.53 -17.89 -19.58
N PRO A 148 20.39 -17.71 -20.30
CA PRO A 148 19.15 -17.33 -19.65
C PRO A 148 18.72 -18.35 -18.60
N VAL A 149 18.30 -17.87 -17.44
CA VAL A 149 17.80 -18.68 -16.34
C VAL A 149 16.30 -18.84 -16.49
N THR A 150 15.83 -20.10 -16.54
CA THR A 150 14.40 -20.41 -16.59
C THR A 150 13.85 -20.54 -15.18
N ILE A 151 12.85 -19.73 -14.81
CA ILE A 151 12.16 -19.81 -13.53
C ILE A 151 11.18 -21.01 -13.60
N PRO A 152 11.29 -22.00 -12.71
CA PRO A 152 10.43 -23.17 -12.72
C PRO A 152 8.94 -22.80 -12.63
N PRO A 153 8.07 -23.23 -13.56
CA PRO A 153 6.66 -22.86 -13.57
C PRO A 153 5.87 -23.48 -12.41
N SER A 154 6.37 -24.56 -11.81
CA SER A 154 5.76 -25.25 -10.67
C SER A 154 6.18 -24.67 -9.31
N ASP A 155 7.11 -23.71 -9.25
CA ASP A 155 7.59 -23.12 -8.01
C ASP A 155 6.79 -21.86 -7.70
N GLY A 156 5.75 -21.98 -6.87
CA GLY A 156 4.87 -20.88 -6.49
C GLY A 156 5.60 -19.68 -5.88
N PRO A 157 6.49 -19.85 -4.92
CA PRO A 157 7.35 -18.79 -4.39
C PRO A 157 8.10 -18.01 -5.46
N LEU A 158 8.77 -18.69 -6.38
CA LEU A 158 9.53 -18.06 -7.47
C LEU A 158 8.62 -17.38 -8.51
N GLN A 159 7.47 -17.97 -8.81
CA GLN A 159 6.50 -17.37 -9.74
C GLN A 159 5.86 -16.09 -9.20
N THR A 160 5.71 -15.99 -7.89
CA THR A 160 5.00 -14.89 -7.23
C THR A 160 5.92 -13.84 -6.59
N GLY A 161 7.22 -14.11 -6.51
CA GLY A 161 8.19 -13.27 -5.79
C GLY A 161 7.97 -13.22 -4.28
N ILE A 162 7.20 -14.17 -3.74
CA ILE A 162 6.88 -14.27 -2.30
C ILE A 162 7.76 -15.35 -1.67
N LYS A 163 8.43 -15.02 -0.56
CA LYS A 163 9.27 -15.99 0.16
C LYS A 163 8.49 -17.26 0.54
N PRO A 164 9.14 -18.44 0.58
CA PRO A 164 8.49 -19.73 0.85
C PRO A 164 7.65 -19.74 2.13
N GLU A 165 8.13 -19.12 3.20
CA GLU A 165 7.41 -19.03 4.49
C GLU A 165 6.05 -18.35 4.30
N LEU A 166 6.04 -17.16 3.70
CA LEU A 166 4.82 -16.38 3.49
C LEU A 166 3.92 -17.01 2.42
N TYR A 167 4.50 -17.56 1.35
CA TYR A 167 3.75 -18.31 0.35
C TYR A 167 3.08 -19.55 0.95
N GLY A 168 3.79 -20.25 1.86
CA GLY A 168 3.26 -21.39 2.61
C GLY A 168 2.03 -21.01 3.45
N CYS A 169 2.01 -19.81 4.04
CA CYS A 169 0.83 -19.28 4.72
C CYS A 169 -0.35 -19.08 3.75
N LEU A 170 -0.12 -18.43 2.60
CA LEU A 170 -1.16 -18.21 1.58
C LEU A 170 -1.74 -19.55 1.09
N ARG A 171 -0.87 -20.53 0.83
CA ARG A 171 -1.27 -21.88 0.42
C ARG A 171 -2.09 -22.59 1.49
N LYS A 172 -1.71 -22.46 2.76
CA LYS A 172 -2.45 -23.04 3.88
C LYS A 172 -3.85 -22.44 4.03
N TRP A 173 -3.99 -21.12 3.84
CA TRP A 173 -5.25 -20.42 4.05
C TRP A 173 -6.22 -20.56 2.87
N TYR A 174 -5.70 -20.54 1.64
CA TYR A 174 -6.51 -20.43 0.43
C TYR A 174 -6.35 -21.60 -0.56
N GLY A 175 -5.37 -22.48 -0.35
CA GLY A 175 -5.02 -23.55 -1.28
C GLY A 175 -4.03 -23.08 -2.37
N GLU A 176 -3.39 -24.03 -3.05
CA GLU A 176 -2.31 -23.77 -4.04
C GLU A 176 -2.76 -22.87 -5.18
N LYS A 177 -3.91 -23.19 -5.79
CA LYS A 177 -4.45 -22.44 -6.94
C LYS A 177 -4.70 -20.97 -6.60
N GLU A 178 -5.31 -20.72 -5.45
CA GLU A 178 -5.63 -19.35 -5.00
C GLU A 178 -4.37 -18.60 -4.58
N ALA A 179 -3.40 -19.26 -3.94
CA ALA A 179 -2.12 -18.66 -3.56
C ALA A 179 -1.34 -18.19 -4.79
N LEU A 180 -1.31 -18.98 -5.86
CA LEU A 180 -0.72 -18.58 -7.16
C LEU A 180 -1.47 -17.39 -7.78
N ALA A 181 -2.81 -17.44 -7.79
CA ALA A 181 -3.62 -16.37 -8.35
C ALA A 181 -3.47 -15.05 -7.56
N LEU A 182 -3.42 -15.12 -6.23
CA LEU A 182 -3.11 -13.99 -5.34
C LEU A 182 -1.73 -13.40 -5.64
N GLY A 183 -0.71 -14.26 -5.69
CA GLY A 183 0.66 -13.84 -5.99
C GLY A 183 0.77 -13.16 -7.35
N ALA A 184 0.11 -13.70 -8.38
CA ALA A 184 0.04 -13.11 -9.71
C ALA A 184 -0.70 -11.75 -9.70
N ALA A 185 -1.77 -11.62 -8.92
CA ALA A 185 -2.48 -10.35 -8.77
C ALA A 185 -1.61 -9.27 -8.10
N PHE A 186 -0.82 -9.65 -7.10
CA PHE A 186 0.12 -8.74 -6.45
C PHE A 186 1.31 -8.32 -7.32
N LEU A 187 1.59 -9.03 -8.41
CA LEU A 187 2.62 -8.67 -9.37
C LEU A 187 2.10 -7.80 -10.54
N ARG A 188 0.78 -7.62 -10.65
CA ARG A 188 0.22 -6.73 -11.67
C ARG A 188 0.50 -5.28 -11.28
N ALA A 189 1.23 -4.60 -12.13
CA ALA A 189 1.44 -3.17 -12.00
C ALA A 189 0.14 -2.44 -12.34
N ASP A 190 -0.58 -1.99 -11.33
CA ASP A 190 -1.63 -1.00 -11.52
C ASP A 190 -1.01 0.39 -11.41
N THR A 191 -0.94 1.08 -12.54
CA THR A 191 -0.38 2.44 -12.62
C THR A 191 -1.40 3.51 -12.27
N ALA A 192 -2.68 3.13 -12.16
CA ALA A 192 -3.75 4.04 -11.81
C ALA A 192 -3.81 4.27 -10.29
N VAL A 193 -4.15 5.48 -9.92
CA VAL A 193 -4.39 5.87 -8.53
C VAL A 193 -5.90 5.96 -8.30
N THR A 194 -6.40 5.23 -7.32
CA THR A 194 -7.80 5.37 -6.91
C THR A 194 -7.96 6.57 -5.99
N VAL A 195 -8.88 7.43 -6.33
CA VAL A 195 -9.26 8.61 -5.55
C VAL A 195 -10.73 8.57 -5.21
N ARG A 196 -11.08 9.14 -4.06
CA ARG A 196 -12.45 9.39 -3.62
C ARG A 196 -12.80 10.84 -3.89
N ILE A 197 -13.97 11.08 -4.47
CA ILE A 197 -14.57 12.39 -4.69
C ILE A 197 -15.08 12.92 -3.34
N ASN A 198 -14.84 14.19 -3.07
CA ASN A 198 -15.43 14.90 -1.93
C ASN A 198 -16.74 15.56 -2.35
N PRO A 199 -17.91 15.01 -1.96
CA PRO A 199 -19.22 15.54 -2.39
C PRO A 199 -19.54 16.92 -1.80
N LEU A 200 -18.83 17.35 -0.76
CA LEU A 200 -18.98 18.69 -0.18
C LEU A 200 -18.39 19.80 -1.06
N LYS A 201 -17.54 19.44 -2.02
CA LYS A 201 -16.78 20.41 -2.84
C LYS A 201 -17.02 20.29 -4.33
N THR A 202 -17.37 19.10 -4.82
CA THR A 202 -17.55 18.87 -6.26
C THR A 202 -18.42 17.64 -6.52
N ASP A 203 -18.92 17.53 -7.72
CA ASP A 203 -19.55 16.34 -8.27
C ASP A 203 -18.63 15.63 -9.27
N GLN A 204 -19.03 14.42 -9.68
CA GLN A 204 -18.24 13.59 -10.58
C GLN A 204 -18.06 14.21 -11.96
N GLU A 205 -19.09 14.86 -12.53
CA GLU A 205 -19.03 15.44 -13.88
C GLU A 205 -18.06 16.63 -13.91
N THR A 206 -18.17 17.52 -12.95
CA THR A 206 -17.30 18.69 -12.78
C THR A 206 -15.85 18.24 -12.60
N LEU A 207 -15.61 17.23 -11.76
CA LEU A 207 -14.26 16.70 -11.53
C LEU A 207 -13.66 16.05 -12.79
N LEU A 208 -14.42 15.22 -13.51
CA LEU A 208 -13.95 14.58 -14.74
C LEU A 208 -13.56 15.61 -15.80
N ARG A 209 -14.33 16.70 -15.93
CA ARG A 209 -14.00 17.81 -16.84
C ARG A 209 -12.70 18.49 -16.44
N ALA A 210 -12.55 18.84 -15.16
CA ALA A 210 -11.35 19.50 -14.64
C ALA A 210 -10.08 18.63 -14.77
N LEU A 211 -10.19 17.31 -14.58
CA LEU A 211 -9.08 16.37 -14.80
C LEU A 211 -8.72 16.26 -16.28
N SER A 212 -9.72 16.17 -17.16
CA SER A 212 -9.51 16.12 -18.62
C SER A 212 -8.80 17.38 -19.15
N GLU A 213 -9.15 18.56 -18.65
CA GLU A 213 -8.50 19.83 -19.00
C GLU A 213 -7.01 19.85 -18.59
N GLN A 214 -6.64 19.09 -17.56
CA GLN A 214 -5.24 18.89 -17.11
C GLN A 214 -4.56 17.70 -17.79
N GLY A 215 -5.20 17.04 -18.75
CA GLY A 215 -4.66 15.89 -19.47
C GLY A 215 -4.60 14.62 -18.62
N ILE A 216 -5.40 14.54 -17.54
CA ILE A 216 -5.49 13.38 -16.66
C ILE A 216 -6.67 12.51 -17.11
N GLU A 217 -6.36 11.28 -17.52
CA GLU A 217 -7.37 10.27 -17.80
C GLU A 217 -7.98 9.76 -16.49
N ALA A 218 -9.30 9.76 -16.41
CA ALA A 218 -10.03 9.29 -15.25
C ALA A 218 -11.23 8.44 -15.69
N VAL A 219 -11.45 7.34 -14.96
CA VAL A 219 -12.62 6.47 -15.18
C VAL A 219 -13.31 6.21 -13.85
N PRO A 220 -14.64 6.00 -13.84
CA PRO A 220 -15.36 5.62 -12.62
C PRO A 220 -14.77 4.40 -11.93
N GLY A 221 -14.85 4.38 -10.61
CA GLY A 221 -14.50 3.23 -9.80
C GLY A 221 -15.35 2.00 -10.13
N ARG A 222 -14.93 0.87 -9.61
CA ARG A 222 -15.58 -0.40 -9.92
C ARG A 222 -16.83 -0.64 -9.07
N TYR A 223 -16.79 -0.20 -7.83
CA TYR A 223 -17.79 -0.50 -6.80
C TYR A 223 -18.42 0.74 -6.19
N CYS A 224 -17.60 1.71 -5.80
CA CYS A 224 -18.06 2.90 -5.09
C CYS A 224 -18.36 4.04 -6.06
N PRO A 225 -19.57 4.64 -6.03
CA PRO A 225 -19.94 5.76 -6.91
C PRO A 225 -18.99 6.96 -6.80
N GLU A 226 -18.47 7.23 -5.61
CA GLU A 226 -17.52 8.32 -5.35
C GLU A 226 -16.07 7.99 -5.73
N ALA A 227 -15.79 6.79 -6.24
CA ALA A 227 -14.46 6.40 -6.66
C ALA A 227 -14.16 6.78 -8.10
N LEU A 228 -12.95 7.28 -8.34
CA LEU A 228 -12.35 7.39 -9.68
C LEU A 228 -10.99 6.71 -9.69
N SER A 229 -10.67 6.07 -10.81
CA SER A 229 -9.33 5.58 -11.13
C SER A 229 -8.68 6.57 -12.10
N ILE A 230 -7.57 7.21 -11.70
CA ILE A 230 -6.90 8.27 -12.46
C ILE A 230 -5.49 7.86 -12.89
N GLN A 231 -5.10 8.26 -14.11
CA GLN A 231 -3.76 8.03 -14.66
C GLN A 231 -2.90 9.28 -14.50
N LEU A 232 -2.01 9.27 -13.50
CA LEU A 232 -1.16 10.45 -13.20
C LEU A 232 -0.01 10.66 -14.20
N ASN A 233 0.35 9.66 -14.98
CA ASN A 233 1.41 9.74 -16.01
C ASN A 233 2.76 10.31 -15.49
N GLY A 234 3.11 10.03 -14.23
CA GLY A 234 4.33 10.51 -13.58
C GLY A 234 4.21 11.92 -12.96
N GLN A 235 3.03 12.52 -12.99
CA GLN A 235 2.75 13.75 -12.27
C GLN A 235 2.45 13.42 -10.80
N PRO A 236 3.03 14.13 -9.82
CA PRO A 236 2.67 13.98 -8.42
C PRO A 236 1.22 14.42 -8.17
N ILE A 237 0.43 13.60 -7.48
CA ILE A 237 -0.99 13.93 -7.19
C ILE A 237 -1.13 15.23 -6.40
N ALA A 238 -0.16 15.57 -5.56
CA ALA A 238 -0.15 16.81 -4.78
C ALA A 238 -0.07 18.08 -5.65
N GLN A 239 0.27 17.95 -6.94
CA GLN A 239 0.31 19.08 -7.89
C GLN A 239 -1.02 19.26 -8.64
N LEU A 240 -1.95 18.32 -8.53
CA LEU A 240 -3.28 18.49 -9.13
C LEU A 240 -4.09 19.51 -8.34
N SER A 241 -4.71 20.48 -9.03
CA SER A 241 -5.61 21.46 -8.40
C SER A 241 -6.75 20.76 -7.66
N ALA A 242 -7.36 19.74 -8.25
CA ALA A 242 -8.42 18.94 -7.61
C ALA A 242 -7.98 18.32 -6.27
N TYR A 243 -6.70 17.97 -6.11
CA TYR A 243 -6.18 17.49 -4.83
C TYR A 243 -5.93 18.66 -3.86
N GLN A 244 -5.31 19.74 -4.31
CA GLN A 244 -5.00 20.92 -3.48
C GLN A 244 -6.28 21.56 -2.93
N ASP A 245 -7.30 21.69 -3.77
CA ASP A 245 -8.60 22.27 -3.42
C ASP A 245 -9.49 21.33 -2.59
N GLY A 246 -9.03 20.10 -2.35
CA GLY A 246 -9.72 19.11 -1.54
C GLY A 246 -10.94 18.48 -2.23
N TRP A 247 -11.00 18.50 -3.56
CA TRP A 247 -12.03 17.82 -4.34
C TRP A 247 -11.85 16.30 -4.33
N ILE A 248 -10.62 15.84 -4.14
CA ILE A 248 -10.29 14.41 -4.10
C ILE A 248 -9.41 14.03 -2.91
N SER A 249 -9.54 12.78 -2.50
CA SER A 249 -8.64 12.09 -1.56
C SER A 249 -8.12 10.80 -2.15
N VAL A 250 -6.85 10.46 -1.92
CA VAL A 250 -6.32 9.15 -2.28
C VAL A 250 -6.88 8.10 -1.33
N GLN A 251 -7.72 7.22 -1.83
CA GLN A 251 -8.25 6.10 -1.07
C GLN A 251 -8.61 4.95 -2.02
N ASN A 252 -8.26 3.71 -1.65
CA ASN A 252 -8.67 2.54 -2.41
C ASN A 252 -10.14 2.19 -2.12
N GLU A 253 -10.86 1.63 -3.09
CA GLU A 253 -12.28 1.28 -2.94
C GLU A 253 -12.52 0.30 -1.79
N ALA A 254 -11.62 -0.66 -1.54
CA ALA A 254 -11.73 -1.55 -0.40
C ALA A 254 -11.80 -0.79 0.95
N ALA A 255 -11.02 0.29 1.08
CA ALA A 255 -11.06 1.16 2.25
C ALA A 255 -12.29 2.09 2.28
N MET A 256 -12.85 2.44 1.11
CA MET A 256 -14.11 3.20 1.02
C MET A 256 -15.30 2.37 1.53
N LEU A 257 -15.31 1.05 1.28
CA LEU A 257 -16.37 0.15 1.74
C LEU A 257 -16.58 0.15 3.26
N VAL A 258 -15.57 0.57 4.04
CA VAL A 258 -15.70 0.75 5.49
C VAL A 258 -16.80 1.76 5.84
N ALA A 259 -16.88 2.87 5.09
CA ALA A 259 -17.91 3.89 5.33
C ALA A 259 -19.32 3.42 4.94
N TYR A 260 -19.43 2.52 3.97
CA TYR A 260 -20.70 1.84 3.64
C TYR A 260 -21.10 0.88 4.75
N ALA A 261 -20.19 -0.02 5.15
CA ALA A 261 -20.43 -0.96 6.24
C ALA A 261 -20.75 -0.27 7.57
N ALA A 262 -20.21 0.91 7.80
CA ALA A 262 -20.46 1.69 9.01
C ALA A 262 -21.90 2.24 9.12
N ARG A 263 -22.55 2.53 7.99
CA ARG A 263 -23.89 3.14 7.93
C ARG A 263 -24.07 4.29 8.93
N PRO A 264 -23.20 5.31 8.88
CA PRO A 264 -23.20 6.37 9.87
C PRO A 264 -24.51 7.16 9.82
N GLN A 265 -24.95 7.68 10.99
CA GLN A 265 -26.16 8.47 11.10
C GLN A 265 -25.82 9.91 11.45
N PRO A 266 -26.60 10.91 10.98
CA PRO A 266 -26.47 12.28 11.46
C PRO A 266 -26.59 12.36 12.99
N ASP A 267 -25.99 13.40 13.58
CA ASP A 267 -26.02 13.70 15.01
C ASP A 267 -25.41 12.62 15.90
N SER A 268 -24.68 11.64 15.32
CA SER A 268 -24.02 10.57 16.05
C SER A 268 -22.63 10.96 16.57
N LEU A 269 -22.20 10.29 17.64
CA LEU A 269 -20.82 10.31 18.11
C LEU A 269 -20.05 9.16 17.46
N ILE A 270 -19.05 9.51 16.66
CA ILE A 270 -18.21 8.56 15.90
C ILE A 270 -16.78 8.63 16.42
N ILE A 271 -16.23 7.50 16.84
CA ILE A 271 -14.86 7.36 17.32
C ILE A 271 -14.06 6.49 16.35
N ASP A 272 -12.87 6.97 15.93
CA ASP A 272 -11.89 6.17 15.18
C ASP A 272 -10.65 5.97 16.05
N LEU A 273 -10.39 4.71 16.45
CA LEU A 273 -9.34 4.36 17.41
C LEU A 273 -7.93 4.32 16.84
N CYS A 274 -7.80 4.19 15.51
CA CYS A 274 -6.53 4.11 14.80
C CYS A 274 -6.58 4.98 13.54
N ALA A 275 -6.99 6.25 13.72
CA ALA A 275 -7.52 7.09 12.66
C ALA A 275 -6.52 7.48 11.56
N ALA A 276 -5.22 7.53 11.87
CA ALA A 276 -4.24 8.07 10.92
C ALA A 276 -4.01 7.15 9.70
N PRO A 277 -3.94 7.74 8.51
CA PRO A 277 -3.81 9.16 8.18
C PRO A 277 -5.13 9.93 7.98
N GLY A 278 -6.28 9.43 8.42
CA GLY A 278 -7.56 10.14 8.39
C GLY A 278 -8.51 9.75 7.26
N GLY A 279 -8.13 8.83 6.36
CA GLY A 279 -8.92 8.52 5.16
C GLY A 279 -10.34 8.03 5.45
N LYS A 280 -10.55 7.22 6.48
CA LYS A 280 -11.86 6.63 6.84
C LYS A 280 -12.74 7.60 7.60
N ILE A 281 -12.20 8.28 8.61
CA ILE A 281 -12.97 9.26 9.39
C ILE A 281 -13.38 10.47 8.55
N CYS A 282 -12.49 10.97 7.66
CA CYS A 282 -12.86 12.01 6.71
C CYS A 282 -13.95 11.55 5.75
N HIS A 283 -13.90 10.30 5.28
CA HIS A 283 -14.95 9.75 4.41
C HIS A 283 -16.32 9.71 5.12
N LEU A 284 -16.35 9.32 6.40
CA LEU A 284 -17.59 9.36 7.19
C LEU A 284 -18.12 10.79 7.35
N ALA A 285 -17.22 11.76 7.61
CA ALA A 285 -17.59 13.16 7.74
C ALA A 285 -18.17 13.72 6.43
N GLU A 286 -17.55 13.41 5.28
CA GLU A 286 -18.08 13.76 3.96
C GLU A 286 -19.45 13.14 3.71
N LYS A 287 -19.67 11.86 4.04
CA LYS A 287 -20.97 11.17 3.85
C LYS A 287 -22.09 11.73 4.71
N LEU A 288 -21.76 12.37 5.82
CA LEU A 288 -22.73 12.97 6.74
C LEU A 288 -22.86 14.49 6.61
N ASP A 289 -22.26 15.10 5.59
CA ASP A 289 -22.26 16.57 5.42
C ASP A 289 -21.81 17.31 6.71
N ASN A 290 -20.81 16.78 7.39
CA ASN A 290 -20.32 17.25 8.70
C ASN A 290 -21.37 17.19 9.84
N ARG A 291 -22.48 16.50 9.69
CA ARG A 291 -23.56 16.44 10.69
C ARG A 291 -23.38 15.31 11.68
N ALA A 292 -22.21 15.24 12.33
CA ALA A 292 -21.92 14.32 13.43
C ALA A 292 -20.69 14.84 14.21
N GLN A 293 -20.44 14.27 15.36
CA GLN A 293 -19.21 14.51 16.13
C GLN A 293 -18.19 13.41 15.81
N PHE A 294 -17.00 13.80 15.35
CA PHE A 294 -15.94 12.88 14.98
C PHE A 294 -14.74 13.02 15.89
N LEU A 295 -14.36 11.93 16.56
CA LEU A 295 -13.18 11.87 17.43
C LEU A 295 -12.17 10.91 16.82
N ALA A 296 -11.01 11.44 16.45
CA ALA A 296 -9.92 10.71 15.82
C ALA A 296 -8.78 10.49 16.83
N PHE A 297 -8.46 9.23 17.08
CA PHE A 297 -7.38 8.84 17.99
C PHE A 297 -6.24 8.16 17.24
N ASP A 298 -5.01 8.50 17.61
CA ASP A 298 -3.78 7.77 17.18
C ASP A 298 -2.73 7.89 18.28
N ILE A 299 -1.91 6.86 18.44
CA ILE A 299 -0.83 6.84 19.44
C ILE A 299 0.30 7.83 19.12
N HIS A 300 0.48 8.17 17.83
CA HIS A 300 1.58 9.01 17.36
C HIS A 300 1.13 10.44 17.04
N ALA A 301 1.63 11.44 17.80
CA ALA A 301 1.33 12.85 17.56
C ALA A 301 1.63 13.33 16.13
N GLY A 302 2.75 12.86 15.53
CA GLY A 302 3.09 13.23 14.16
C GLY A 302 2.09 12.70 13.11
N ARG A 303 1.39 11.62 13.40
CA ARG A 303 0.34 11.06 12.53
C ARG A 303 -0.98 11.79 12.68
N LEU A 304 -1.29 12.32 13.88
CA LEU A 304 -2.46 13.17 14.10
C LEU A 304 -2.42 14.45 13.27
N LYS A 305 -1.23 15.02 13.08
CA LYS A 305 -1.06 16.17 12.19
C LYS A 305 -1.50 15.84 10.74
N LEU A 306 -1.24 14.64 10.26
CA LEU A 306 -1.70 14.23 8.91
C LEU A 306 -3.22 14.20 8.81
N ILE A 307 -3.92 13.82 9.90
CA ILE A 307 -5.40 13.85 9.96
C ILE A 307 -5.89 15.31 9.91
N ALA A 308 -5.31 16.17 10.73
CA ALA A 308 -5.69 17.60 10.80
C ALA A 308 -5.44 18.32 9.46
N ASP A 309 -4.26 18.09 8.84
CA ASP A 309 -3.92 18.68 7.53
C ASP A 309 -4.91 18.19 6.44
N GLN A 310 -5.27 16.90 6.46
CA GLN A 310 -6.23 16.32 5.53
C GLN A 310 -7.64 16.87 5.78
N ALA A 311 -8.09 16.94 7.02
CA ALA A 311 -9.39 17.49 7.40
C ALA A 311 -9.51 18.96 6.96
N ALA A 312 -8.48 19.77 7.19
CA ALA A 312 -8.45 21.17 6.76
C ALA A 312 -8.56 21.29 5.22
N ARG A 313 -7.79 20.51 4.47
CA ARG A 313 -7.82 20.49 3.00
C ARG A 313 -9.20 20.10 2.46
N LEU A 314 -9.88 19.17 3.12
CA LEU A 314 -11.19 18.66 2.71
C LEU A 314 -12.36 19.54 3.19
N GLY A 315 -12.15 20.55 4.04
CA GLY A 315 -13.20 21.38 4.63
C GLY A 315 -13.92 20.72 5.80
N LEU A 316 -13.19 19.87 6.57
CA LEU A 316 -13.71 19.07 7.67
C LEU A 316 -13.07 19.46 9.04
N ALA A 317 -12.27 20.53 9.09
CA ALA A 317 -11.46 20.88 10.26
C ALA A 317 -12.30 21.11 11.53
N ASP A 318 -13.48 21.70 11.38
CA ASP A 318 -14.36 22.03 12.52
C ASP A 318 -15.12 20.80 13.05
N SER A 319 -15.18 19.71 12.27
CA SER A 319 -15.97 18.51 12.61
C SER A 319 -15.14 17.41 13.25
N ILE A 320 -13.84 17.34 12.94
CA ILE A 320 -12.94 16.25 13.38
C ILE A 320 -12.01 16.74 14.48
N GLN A 321 -12.17 16.20 15.68
CA GLN A 321 -11.29 16.46 16.82
C GLN A 321 -10.24 15.35 16.92
N CYS A 322 -8.95 15.72 17.01
CA CYS A 322 -7.83 14.79 17.06
C CYS A 322 -7.25 14.70 18.48
N PHE A 323 -7.07 13.48 18.97
CA PHE A 323 -6.54 13.21 20.30
C PHE A 323 -5.38 12.19 20.23
N GLN A 324 -4.29 12.51 20.93
CA GLN A 324 -3.23 11.53 21.11
C GLN A 324 -3.62 10.57 22.23
N ALA A 325 -3.84 9.30 21.89
CA ALA A 325 -4.13 8.27 22.87
C ALA A 325 -3.66 6.89 22.39
N ASN A 326 -3.30 6.06 23.35
CA ASN A 326 -3.10 4.63 23.10
C ASN A 326 -4.45 3.93 23.26
N ALA A 327 -4.94 3.29 22.19
CA ALA A 327 -6.17 2.50 22.25
C ALA A 327 -6.09 1.34 23.30
N VAL A 328 -4.86 0.88 23.60
CA VAL A 328 -4.59 -0.15 24.62
C VAL A 328 -3.59 0.41 25.63
N PRO A 329 -4.06 1.16 26.63
CA PRO A 329 -3.19 1.74 27.65
C PRO A 329 -2.50 0.64 28.47
N LEU A 330 -1.24 0.87 28.82
CA LEU A 330 -0.55 0.05 29.79
C LEU A 330 -1.14 0.27 31.19
N ALA A 331 -1.07 -0.71 32.06
CA ALA A 331 -1.68 -0.66 33.40
C ALA A 331 -1.18 0.52 34.25
N ASP A 332 0.05 0.98 34.04
CA ASP A 332 0.67 2.14 34.70
C ASP A 332 0.27 3.50 34.10
N GLN A 333 -0.39 3.52 32.93
CA GLN A 333 -0.83 4.72 32.21
C GLN A 333 -2.35 4.94 32.27
N ALA A 334 -3.06 4.20 33.12
CA ALA A 334 -4.52 4.28 33.21
C ALA A 334 -5.05 5.66 33.67
N SER A 335 -4.23 6.46 34.37
CA SER A 335 -4.59 7.81 34.81
C SER A 335 -4.69 8.83 33.68
N ASP A 336 -3.99 8.60 32.56
CA ASP A 336 -3.90 9.54 31.43
C ASP A 336 -4.76 9.12 30.23
N ASP A 337 -5.63 8.11 30.42
CA ASP A 337 -6.47 7.53 29.39
C ASP A 337 -7.71 8.42 29.10
N CYS A 338 -7.55 9.38 28.19
CA CYS A 338 -8.65 10.26 27.79
C CYS A 338 -9.84 9.52 27.13
N LEU A 339 -9.66 8.29 26.63
CA LEU A 339 -10.75 7.46 26.09
C LEU A 339 -11.78 7.02 27.14
N ILE A 340 -11.43 7.04 28.40
CA ILE A 340 -12.35 6.73 29.54
C ILE A 340 -13.56 7.67 29.52
N ASN A 341 -13.38 8.92 29.15
CA ASN A 341 -14.45 9.93 29.09
C ASN A 341 -15.58 9.57 28.11
N TRP A 342 -15.30 8.67 27.18
CA TRP A 342 -16.22 8.28 26.11
C TRP A 342 -16.80 6.87 26.30
N THR A 343 -16.58 6.25 27.46
CA THR A 343 -17.06 4.90 27.76
C THR A 343 -18.58 4.80 27.62
N GLY A 344 -19.06 3.89 26.78
CA GLY A 344 -20.47 3.61 26.55
C GLY A 344 -21.25 4.72 25.85
N GLN A 345 -20.59 5.68 25.17
CA GLN A 345 -21.25 6.84 24.56
C GLN A 345 -21.28 6.81 23.03
N ALA A 346 -20.32 6.14 22.37
CA ALA A 346 -20.20 6.19 20.92
C ALA A 346 -21.36 5.44 20.23
N ASP A 347 -21.93 6.08 19.21
CA ASP A 347 -22.89 5.43 18.29
C ASP A 347 -22.15 4.47 17.36
N LEU A 348 -20.97 4.87 16.93
CA LEU A 348 -20.12 4.14 16.00
C LEU A 348 -18.66 4.21 16.45
N VAL A 349 -18.00 3.05 16.52
CA VAL A 349 -16.56 2.96 16.74
C VAL A 349 -15.91 2.30 15.53
N LEU A 350 -14.95 2.98 14.91
CA LEU A 350 -14.06 2.38 13.92
C LEU A 350 -12.83 1.78 14.62
N ALA A 351 -12.58 0.53 14.34
CA ALA A 351 -11.38 -0.21 14.73
C ALA A 351 -10.66 -0.69 13.46
N ASP A 352 -10.04 0.28 12.71
CA ASP A 352 -9.15 -0.02 11.59
C ASP A 352 -7.77 -0.35 12.13
N VAL A 353 -7.62 -1.57 12.60
CA VAL A 353 -6.53 -1.96 13.48
C VAL A 353 -5.18 -2.12 12.74
N PRO A 354 -4.05 -1.86 13.42
CA PRO A 354 -2.74 -2.25 12.92
C PRO A 354 -2.72 -3.73 12.56
N CYS A 355 -2.18 -4.06 11.38
CA CYS A 355 -2.19 -5.43 10.86
C CYS A 355 -0.95 -5.73 10.00
N SER A 356 -0.79 -6.98 9.60
CA SER A 356 0.33 -7.41 8.74
C SER A 356 0.36 -6.78 7.35
N GLY A 357 -0.75 -6.21 6.88
CA GLY A 357 -0.83 -5.52 5.60
C GLY A 357 -0.70 -6.43 4.37
N LEU A 358 -0.89 -7.74 4.51
CA LEU A 358 -0.70 -8.70 3.41
C LEU A 358 -1.64 -8.48 2.22
N GLY A 359 -2.74 -7.77 2.41
CA GLY A 359 -3.63 -7.36 1.32
C GLY A 359 -3.04 -6.30 0.39
N LEU A 360 -1.98 -5.62 0.84
CA LEU A 360 -1.34 -4.51 0.14
C LEU A 360 -0.03 -4.90 -0.57
N LEU A 361 0.31 -6.18 -0.68
CA LEU A 361 1.58 -6.63 -1.28
C LEU A 361 1.82 -6.12 -2.72
N GLY A 362 0.78 -5.76 -3.44
CA GLY A 362 0.90 -5.13 -4.76
C GLY A 362 1.28 -3.64 -4.71
N ARG A 363 0.86 -2.94 -3.65
CA ARG A 363 1.10 -1.49 -3.46
C ARG A 363 2.25 -1.18 -2.49
N LYS A 364 2.54 -2.11 -1.58
CA LYS A 364 3.60 -2.03 -0.57
C LYS A 364 4.48 -3.28 -0.63
N PRO A 365 5.26 -3.44 -1.71
CA PRO A 365 6.05 -4.65 -1.93
C PRO A 365 7.12 -4.89 -0.87
N GLU A 366 7.55 -3.87 -0.13
CA GLU A 366 8.48 -3.98 0.98
C GLU A 366 7.97 -4.88 2.12
N ILE A 367 6.65 -5.06 2.26
CA ILE A 367 6.07 -6.00 3.22
C ILE A 367 6.57 -7.43 2.96
N ARG A 368 6.80 -7.82 1.69
CA ARG A 368 7.37 -9.14 1.31
C ARG A 368 8.75 -9.39 1.90
N LEU A 369 9.50 -8.32 2.19
CA LEU A 369 10.87 -8.39 2.70
C LEU A 369 10.90 -8.56 4.22
N THR A 370 9.97 -7.89 4.91
CA THR A 370 10.00 -7.68 6.36
C THR A 370 8.99 -8.53 7.12
N MET A 371 7.89 -8.97 6.47
CA MET A 371 6.86 -9.76 7.13
C MET A 371 7.30 -11.22 7.27
N THR A 372 7.14 -11.75 8.47
CA THR A 372 7.35 -13.16 8.84
C THR A 372 6.13 -13.71 9.56
N TYR A 373 6.01 -15.02 9.68
CA TYR A 373 4.93 -15.65 10.44
C TYR A 373 4.90 -15.17 11.90
N GLN A 374 6.07 -15.03 12.52
CA GLN A 374 6.17 -14.53 13.89
C GLN A 374 5.64 -13.10 14.01
N ARG A 375 6.04 -12.19 13.11
CA ARG A 375 5.55 -10.80 13.12
C ARG A 375 4.04 -10.70 12.89
N MET A 376 3.46 -11.57 12.08
CA MET A 376 2.00 -11.61 11.91
C MET A 376 1.31 -11.90 13.24
N ARG A 377 1.83 -12.85 14.02
CA ARG A 377 1.26 -13.21 15.31
C ARG A 377 1.35 -12.12 16.38
N GLU A 378 2.29 -11.20 16.26
CA GLU A 378 2.42 -10.07 17.18
C GLU A 378 1.24 -9.09 17.08
N PHE A 379 0.53 -9.05 15.94
CA PHE A 379 -0.66 -8.22 15.78
C PHE A 379 -1.90 -8.79 16.48
N GLU A 380 -2.01 -10.10 16.59
CA GLU A 380 -3.22 -10.75 17.11
C GLU A 380 -3.64 -10.25 18.51
N PRO A 381 -2.76 -10.20 19.54
CA PRO A 381 -3.12 -9.70 20.86
C PRO A 381 -3.43 -8.20 20.87
N LEU A 382 -2.73 -7.40 20.06
CA LEU A 382 -2.99 -5.97 19.94
C LEU A 382 -4.38 -5.72 19.33
N GLN A 383 -4.74 -6.44 18.27
CA GLN A 383 -6.03 -6.35 17.61
C GLN A 383 -7.17 -6.75 18.54
N ALA A 384 -6.98 -7.82 19.31
CA ALA A 384 -7.96 -8.26 20.32
C ALA A 384 -8.20 -7.17 21.38
N ALA A 385 -7.14 -6.56 21.89
CA ALA A 385 -7.23 -5.52 22.91
C ALA A 385 -7.89 -4.22 22.37
N ILE A 386 -7.60 -3.82 21.13
CA ILE A 386 -8.24 -2.67 20.49
C ILE A 386 -9.74 -2.95 20.29
N LEU A 387 -10.10 -4.16 19.90
CA LEU A 387 -11.50 -4.53 19.69
C LEU A 387 -12.27 -4.58 21.03
N ASP A 388 -11.65 -5.07 22.10
CA ASP A 388 -12.21 -5.04 23.45
C ASP A 388 -12.36 -3.60 23.97
N ARG A 389 -11.42 -2.70 23.61
CA ARG A 389 -11.54 -1.27 23.90
C ARG A 389 -12.72 -0.64 23.17
N ALA A 390 -12.90 -0.97 21.89
CA ALA A 390 -14.05 -0.51 21.11
C ALA A 390 -15.38 -0.95 21.75
N ALA A 391 -15.44 -2.17 22.28
CA ALA A 391 -16.61 -2.68 23.00
C ALA A 391 -16.97 -1.89 24.25
N GLY A 392 -15.97 -1.34 24.95
CA GLY A 392 -16.16 -0.45 26.08
C GLY A 392 -16.70 0.94 25.72
N LEU A 393 -16.29 1.46 24.56
CA LEU A 393 -16.66 2.83 24.10
C LEU A 393 -18.06 2.87 23.46
N VAL A 394 -18.44 1.82 22.75
CA VAL A 394 -19.72 1.79 22.04
C VAL A 394 -20.89 1.67 23.01
N LYS A 395 -21.95 2.49 22.79
CA LYS A 395 -23.19 2.45 23.57
C LYS A 395 -24.03 1.20 23.28
N PRO A 396 -24.97 0.83 24.16
CA PRO A 396 -25.97 -0.21 23.84
C PRO A 396 -26.73 0.15 22.54
N GLY A 397 -26.84 -0.80 21.62
CA GLY A 397 -27.41 -0.59 20.27
C GLY A 397 -26.47 0.12 19.28
N GLY A 398 -25.28 0.54 19.68
CA GLY A 398 -24.26 1.12 18.80
C GLY A 398 -23.50 0.05 18.00
N VAL A 399 -22.63 0.48 17.11
CA VAL A 399 -21.93 -0.37 16.13
C VAL A 399 -20.42 -0.24 16.27
N ILE A 400 -19.72 -1.36 16.11
CA ILE A 400 -18.28 -1.39 15.89
C ILE A 400 -18.05 -1.86 14.46
N ILE A 401 -17.20 -1.14 13.71
CA ILE A 401 -16.63 -1.62 12.45
C ILE A 401 -15.20 -2.03 12.71
N TYR A 402 -14.93 -3.32 12.57
CA TYR A 402 -13.58 -3.85 12.58
C TYR A 402 -13.07 -3.97 11.15
N SER A 403 -11.90 -3.44 10.85
CA SER A 403 -11.31 -3.55 9.52
C SER A 403 -9.79 -3.74 9.56
N THR A 404 -9.27 -4.44 8.55
CA THR A 404 -7.84 -4.66 8.32
C THR A 404 -7.52 -4.62 6.83
N CYS A 405 -6.31 -4.18 6.49
CA CYS A 405 -5.77 -4.30 5.13
C CYS A 405 -4.95 -5.59 4.95
N THR A 406 -5.34 -6.68 5.60
CA THR A 406 -4.70 -8.00 5.47
C THR A 406 -5.66 -9.06 4.97
N ILE A 407 -5.07 -10.16 4.49
CA ILE A 407 -5.78 -11.37 4.08
C ILE A 407 -5.50 -12.56 5.00
N ASN A 408 -4.91 -12.32 6.17
CA ASN A 408 -4.63 -13.34 7.17
C ASN A 408 -5.91 -13.65 7.99
N PRO A 409 -6.46 -14.87 7.92
CA PRO A 409 -7.67 -15.23 8.68
C PRO A 409 -7.53 -15.02 10.19
N ALA A 410 -6.33 -15.23 10.76
CA ALA A 410 -6.07 -15.05 12.18
C ALA A 410 -6.22 -13.60 12.65
N GLU A 411 -5.96 -12.62 11.75
CA GLU A 411 -6.16 -11.20 12.00
C GLU A 411 -7.58 -10.72 11.65
N ASN A 412 -8.38 -11.54 10.98
CA ASN A 412 -9.69 -11.21 10.41
C ASN A 412 -10.81 -11.99 11.11
N ILE A 413 -11.35 -12.98 10.44
CA ILE A 413 -12.54 -13.71 10.93
C ILE A 413 -12.30 -14.43 12.26
N ASP A 414 -11.07 -14.89 12.53
CA ASP A 414 -10.76 -15.57 13.78
C ASP A 414 -10.74 -14.59 14.97
N GLN A 415 -10.31 -13.32 14.76
CA GLN A 415 -10.44 -12.24 15.75
C GLN A 415 -11.91 -11.98 16.08
N ILE A 416 -12.79 -11.93 15.08
CA ILE A 416 -14.22 -11.71 15.27
C ILE A 416 -14.85 -12.86 16.06
N LYS A 417 -14.55 -14.11 15.70
CA LYS A 417 -15.02 -15.29 16.43
C LYS A 417 -14.56 -15.27 17.90
N ALA A 418 -13.28 -14.98 18.12
CA ALA A 418 -12.71 -14.91 19.48
C ALA A 418 -13.35 -13.78 20.29
N PHE A 419 -13.59 -12.63 19.69
CA PHE A 419 -14.30 -11.51 20.32
C PHE A 419 -15.73 -11.87 20.70
N LEU A 420 -16.52 -12.43 19.80
CA LEU A 420 -17.89 -12.85 20.07
C LEU A 420 -17.96 -13.89 21.20
N ASN A 421 -16.98 -14.78 21.28
CA ASN A 421 -16.87 -15.74 22.38
C ASN A 421 -16.56 -15.06 23.73
N ARG A 422 -15.69 -14.00 23.77
CA ARG A 422 -15.40 -13.24 25.00
C ARG A 422 -16.59 -12.40 25.47
N TRP A 423 -17.35 -11.89 24.51
CA TRP A 423 -18.47 -10.98 24.75
C TRP A 423 -19.85 -11.65 24.53
N GLN A 424 -19.97 -12.93 24.88
CA GLN A 424 -21.18 -13.73 24.62
C GLN A 424 -22.46 -12.99 25.04
N GLY A 425 -23.45 -12.96 24.12
CA GLY A 425 -24.74 -12.33 24.32
C GLY A 425 -24.72 -10.80 24.41
N ARG A 426 -23.55 -10.17 24.23
CA ARG A 426 -23.42 -8.69 24.23
C ARG A 426 -23.22 -8.09 22.85
N PHE A 427 -22.73 -8.87 21.92
CA PHE A 427 -22.49 -8.46 20.53
C PHE A 427 -22.92 -9.54 19.57
N GLN A 428 -23.34 -9.11 18.38
CA GLN A 428 -23.62 -10.00 17.25
C GLN A 428 -23.10 -9.37 15.97
N LEU A 429 -22.81 -10.21 14.97
CA LEU A 429 -22.57 -9.75 13.61
C LEU A 429 -23.88 -9.24 12.99
N GLU A 430 -23.83 -8.12 12.30
CA GLU A 430 -24.98 -7.52 11.62
C GLU A 430 -24.75 -7.51 10.11
N SER A 431 -25.77 -7.92 9.34
CA SER A 431 -25.72 -7.98 7.88
C SER A 431 -25.26 -6.67 7.24
N LEU A 432 -24.45 -6.80 6.19
CA LEU A 432 -23.94 -5.70 5.35
C LEU A 432 -24.69 -5.57 4.03
N LEU A 433 -25.66 -6.43 3.74
CA LEU A 433 -26.32 -6.51 2.41
C LEU A 433 -26.96 -5.22 1.97
N ASP A 434 -27.66 -4.54 2.88
CA ASP A 434 -28.42 -3.33 2.57
C ASP A 434 -27.54 -2.07 2.49
N ASP A 435 -26.29 -2.19 2.93
CA ASP A 435 -25.37 -1.06 3.09
C ASP A 435 -24.23 -1.04 2.05
N LEU A 436 -23.80 -2.22 1.60
CA LEU A 436 -22.74 -2.31 0.59
C LEU A 436 -23.25 -1.90 -0.81
N PRO A 437 -22.37 -1.32 -1.65
CA PRO A 437 -22.77 -0.95 -3.01
C PRO A 437 -23.30 -2.18 -3.78
N PRO A 438 -24.47 -2.09 -4.43
CA PRO A 438 -25.04 -3.19 -5.24
C PRO A 438 -24.03 -3.72 -6.27
N SER A 439 -23.27 -2.83 -6.89
CA SER A 439 -22.21 -3.16 -7.85
C SER A 439 -21.15 -4.12 -7.30
N LEU A 440 -20.87 -4.07 -5.99
CA LEU A 440 -19.96 -5.03 -5.34
C LEU A 440 -20.61 -6.41 -5.27
N LEU A 441 -21.83 -6.49 -4.75
CA LEU A 441 -22.55 -7.75 -4.54
C LEU A 441 -22.87 -8.47 -5.86
N GLU A 442 -23.25 -7.72 -6.90
CA GLU A 442 -23.55 -8.25 -8.23
C GLU A 442 -22.31 -8.78 -8.97
N LYS A 443 -21.15 -8.13 -8.78
CA LYS A 443 -19.91 -8.47 -9.50
C LYS A 443 -19.02 -9.46 -8.74
N THR A 444 -19.41 -9.87 -7.54
CA THR A 444 -18.58 -10.71 -6.66
C THR A 444 -19.40 -11.79 -5.97
N ASN A 445 -18.72 -12.78 -5.37
CA ASN A 445 -19.35 -13.87 -4.62
C ASN A 445 -19.52 -13.52 -3.12
N LEU A 446 -19.62 -12.23 -2.78
CA LEU A 446 -19.61 -11.77 -1.38
C LEU A 446 -21.00 -11.75 -0.73
N PHE A 447 -22.07 -12.14 -1.43
CA PHE A 447 -23.43 -12.07 -0.92
C PHE A 447 -23.61 -12.81 0.42
N GLU A 448 -23.18 -14.06 0.51
CA GLU A 448 -23.31 -14.85 1.73
C GLU A 448 -22.43 -14.32 2.88
N GLU A 449 -21.21 -13.86 2.57
CA GLU A 449 -20.34 -13.22 3.56
C GLU A 449 -20.98 -11.93 4.07
N ALA A 450 -21.46 -11.06 3.20
CA ALA A 450 -22.14 -9.81 3.56
C ALA A 450 -23.39 -10.06 4.40
N ARG A 451 -24.18 -11.11 4.08
CA ARG A 451 -25.36 -11.51 4.86
C ARG A 451 -25.00 -11.90 6.29
N THR A 452 -23.85 -12.51 6.49
CA THR A 452 -23.36 -12.90 7.83
C THR A 452 -22.65 -11.78 8.58
N GLY A 453 -22.49 -10.58 8.00
CA GLY A 453 -21.97 -9.39 8.66
C GLY A 453 -20.46 -9.18 8.55
N SER A 454 -19.77 -9.92 7.67
CA SER A 454 -18.36 -9.69 7.37
C SER A 454 -18.04 -10.00 5.91
N ILE A 455 -17.02 -9.36 5.33
CA ILE A 455 -16.52 -9.64 3.97
C ILE A 455 -15.00 -9.69 3.95
N GLN A 456 -14.45 -10.61 3.13
CA GLN A 456 -13.03 -10.69 2.81
C GLN A 456 -12.79 -10.37 1.33
N LEU A 457 -12.16 -9.24 1.06
CA LEU A 457 -11.74 -8.87 -0.29
C LEU A 457 -10.38 -9.50 -0.62
N LEU A 458 -10.26 -10.08 -1.81
CA LEU A 458 -9.05 -10.72 -2.32
C LEU A 458 -8.70 -10.13 -3.69
N PRO A 459 -7.47 -9.63 -3.92
CA PRO A 459 -7.11 -8.90 -5.13
C PRO A 459 -7.40 -9.62 -6.45
N HIS A 460 -7.16 -10.93 -6.51
CA HIS A 460 -7.36 -11.73 -7.72
C HIS A 460 -8.84 -11.99 -8.05
N ARG A 461 -9.73 -11.92 -7.05
CA ARG A 461 -11.18 -12.12 -7.22
C ARG A 461 -11.94 -10.81 -7.39
N HIS A 462 -11.54 -9.80 -6.63
CA HIS A 462 -12.29 -8.56 -6.49
C HIS A 462 -11.63 -7.35 -7.17
N ALA A 463 -10.44 -7.51 -7.77
CA ALA A 463 -9.69 -6.45 -8.45
C ALA A 463 -9.58 -5.16 -7.61
N THR A 464 -9.36 -5.31 -6.31
CA THR A 464 -9.08 -4.25 -5.35
C THR A 464 -8.05 -4.75 -4.33
N ASP A 465 -7.62 -3.94 -3.38
CA ASP A 465 -6.71 -4.38 -2.32
C ASP A 465 -7.34 -5.53 -1.49
N GLY A 466 -6.49 -6.38 -0.92
CA GLY A 466 -6.95 -7.37 0.07
C GLY A 466 -7.37 -6.65 1.35
N PHE A 467 -8.61 -6.88 1.79
CA PHE A 467 -9.19 -6.12 2.88
C PHE A 467 -10.27 -6.93 3.60
N PHE A 468 -10.41 -6.75 4.91
CA PHE A 468 -11.46 -7.37 5.70
C PHE A 468 -12.30 -6.32 6.40
N ILE A 469 -13.61 -6.53 6.45
CA ILE A 469 -14.57 -5.68 7.15
C ILE A 469 -15.54 -6.57 7.90
N ALA A 470 -15.80 -6.26 9.17
CA ALA A 470 -16.88 -6.87 9.97
C ALA A 470 -17.65 -5.80 10.72
N ARG A 471 -18.95 -5.96 10.80
CA ARG A 471 -19.87 -5.09 11.53
C ARG A 471 -20.43 -5.82 12.73
N LEU A 472 -20.20 -5.26 13.91
CA LEU A 472 -20.61 -5.80 15.20
C LEU A 472 -21.59 -4.83 15.86
N ARG A 473 -22.79 -5.29 16.16
CA ARG A 473 -23.78 -4.52 16.92
C ARG A 473 -23.76 -4.93 18.38
N LYS A 474 -23.69 -3.93 19.27
CA LYS A 474 -23.89 -4.15 20.72
C LYS A 474 -25.36 -4.33 21.02
N GLU A 475 -25.69 -5.39 21.76
CA GLU A 475 -27.06 -5.64 22.18
C GLU A 475 -27.61 -4.48 23.03
N ARG A 476 -28.89 -4.19 22.86
CA ARG A 476 -29.59 -3.26 23.75
C ARG A 476 -29.79 -3.98 25.09
N THR A 477 -29.32 -3.42 26.16
CA THR A 477 -29.63 -3.95 27.49
C THR A 477 -31.15 -3.92 27.63
N THR A 478 -31.80 -5.09 27.64
CA THR A 478 -33.21 -5.18 28.07
C THR A 478 -33.23 -4.75 29.52
N ALA A 479 -33.89 -3.62 29.81
CA ALA A 479 -34.14 -3.12 31.14
C ALA A 479 -34.97 -4.14 31.94
#